data_e3719055c483267ec137f5e3fd15c1d4
#
_entry.id   e3719055c483267ec137f5e3fd15c1d4
#
_cell.length_a   1.000
_cell.length_b   1.000
_cell.length_c   1.000
_cell.angle_alpha   90.00
_cell.angle_beta   90.00
_cell.angle_gamma   90.00
#
_symmetry.space_group_name_H-M   'P 1'
#
loop_
_entity.id
_entity.type
_entity.pdbx_description
1 polymer ?
#
loop_
_entity_poly.entity_id
_entity_poly.type
_entity_poly.pdbx_seq_one_letter_code
_entity_poly.pdbx_strand_id
1 'polypeptide(L)' 'MKRYRVTFLRWAEFEEFVWAASEAAAEEQAREQLEDRDDPEPRESDTKLIGTEEVDE' A
#
# COMPACT_ATOMS: atom_id res chain seq x y z
N MET A 1 -2.55 13.96 10.61
CA MET A 1 -2.36 12.89 9.65
C MET A 1 -3.68 12.36 9.16
N LYS A 2 -3.71 11.89 7.95
CA LYS A 2 -4.91 11.35 7.37
C LYS A 2 -4.77 9.86 7.14
N ARG A 3 -5.89 9.19 7.05
CA ARG A 3 -5.89 7.77 6.80
C ARG A 3 -6.11 7.51 5.32
N TYR A 4 -5.30 6.62 4.77
CA TYR A 4 -5.38 6.28 3.37
C TYR A 4 -5.54 4.79 3.18
N ARG A 5 -6.26 4.44 2.12
CA ARG A 5 -6.36 3.06 1.68
C ARG A 5 -5.56 2.95 0.39
N VAL A 6 -4.51 2.14 0.42
CA VAL A 6 -3.64 1.94 -0.72
C VAL A 6 -3.89 0.54 -1.25
N THR A 7 -4.21 0.44 -2.52
CA THR A 7 -4.57 -0.83 -3.13
C THR A 7 -3.48 -1.27 -4.08
N PHE A 8 -3.03 -2.50 -3.91
CA PHE A 8 -2.02 -3.11 -4.75
C PHE A 8 -2.58 -4.34 -5.43
N LEU A 9 -2.08 -4.60 -6.62
CA LEU A 9 -2.40 -5.82 -7.34
C LEU A 9 -1.15 -6.66 -7.49
N ARG A 10 -1.24 -7.91 -7.10
CA ARG A 10 -0.19 -8.87 -7.28
C ARG A 10 -0.85 -10.09 -7.93
N TRP A 11 -1.04 -11.19 -7.19
CA TRP A 11 -1.88 -12.27 -7.70
C TRP A 11 -3.32 -12.04 -7.29
N ALA A 12 -3.54 -11.09 -6.38
CA ALA A 12 -4.85 -10.69 -5.92
C ALA A 12 -4.75 -9.24 -5.49
N GLU A 13 -5.88 -8.63 -5.18
CA GLU A 13 -5.88 -7.26 -4.68
C GLU A 13 -5.58 -7.26 -3.20
N PHE A 14 -4.68 -6.40 -2.79
CA PHE A 14 -4.34 -6.21 -1.38
C PHE A 14 -4.56 -4.76 -1.01
N GLU A 15 -5.22 -4.55 0.13
CA GLU A 15 -5.47 -3.20 0.62
C GLU A 15 -4.68 -2.99 1.89
N GLU A 16 -3.99 -1.86 1.96
CA GLU A 16 -3.25 -1.47 3.15
C GLU A 16 -3.79 -0.15 3.65
N PHE A 17 -4.07 -0.08 4.93
CA PHE A 17 -4.53 1.15 5.55
C PHE A 17 -3.40 1.76 6.34
N VAL A 18 -3.08 3.00 6.03
CA VAL A 18 -1.95 3.69 6.67
C VAL A 18 -2.35 5.09 7.06
N TRP A 19 -1.67 5.62 8.05
CA TRP A 19 -1.79 7.01 8.45
C TRP A 19 -0.60 7.76 7.89
N ALA A 20 -0.86 8.83 7.17
CA ALA A 20 0.22 9.56 6.52
C ALA A 20 -0.19 11.02 6.30
N ALA A 21 0.80 11.85 6.04
CA ALA A 21 0.55 13.26 5.81
C ALA A 21 0.12 13.54 4.37
N SER A 22 0.43 12.65 3.45
CA SER A 22 0.10 12.84 2.05
C SER A 22 -0.05 11.50 1.37
N GLU A 23 -0.60 11.54 0.16
CA GLU A 23 -0.77 10.33 -0.62
C GLU A 23 0.57 9.66 -0.92
N ALA A 24 1.57 10.47 -1.26
CA ALA A 24 2.88 9.90 -1.58
C ALA A 24 3.47 9.18 -0.37
N ALA A 25 3.34 9.79 0.80
CA ALA A 25 3.84 9.15 2.02
C ALA A 25 3.06 7.88 2.32
N ALA A 26 1.75 7.91 2.06
CA ALA A 26 0.92 6.74 2.31
C ALA A 26 1.33 5.58 1.42
N GLU A 27 1.59 5.87 0.16
CA GLU A 27 1.99 4.84 -0.78
C GLU A 27 3.32 4.20 -0.37
N GLU A 28 4.25 5.04 0.08
CA GLU A 28 5.54 4.54 0.50
C GLU A 28 5.42 3.65 1.72
N GLN A 29 4.64 4.10 2.70
CA GLN A 29 4.45 3.31 3.92
C GLN A 29 3.73 2.00 3.62
N ALA A 30 2.73 2.06 2.76
CA ALA A 30 1.98 0.86 2.43
C ALA A 30 2.85 -0.15 1.71
N ARG A 31 3.71 0.33 0.83
CA ARG A 31 4.62 -0.54 0.11
C ARG A 31 5.58 -1.24 1.06
N GLU A 32 6.09 -0.50 2.03
CA GLU A 32 6.97 -1.09 3.02
C GLU A 32 6.26 -2.15 3.85
N GLN A 33 5.02 -1.86 4.24
CA GLN A 33 4.26 -2.82 5.03
C GLN A 33 3.97 -4.08 4.23
N LEU A 34 3.68 -3.92 2.96
CA LEU A 34 3.39 -5.05 2.11
C LEU A 34 4.61 -5.95 1.97
N GLU A 35 5.77 -5.36 1.78
CA GLU A 35 7.01 -6.11 1.65
C GLU A 35 7.35 -6.83 2.94
N ASP A 36 7.11 -6.17 4.06
CA ASP A 36 7.41 -6.73 5.38
C ASP A 36 6.56 -7.94 5.68
N ARG A 37 5.28 -7.82 5.35
CA ARG A 37 4.30 -8.85 5.69
C ARG A 37 4.35 -10.01 4.75
N ASP A 38 4.88 -9.78 3.59
CA ASP A 38 4.80 -10.74 2.53
C ASP A 38 6.02 -11.62 2.49
N ASP A 39 6.00 -12.50 1.57
CA ASP A 39 6.96 -13.52 1.33
C ASP A 39 8.40 -13.06 1.33
N PRO A 40 9.34 -13.92 1.72
CA PRO A 40 10.74 -13.58 1.64
C PRO A 40 11.25 -13.28 0.24
N GLU A 41 10.44 -13.48 -0.76
CA GLU A 41 10.88 -13.15 -2.11
C GLU A 41 9.90 -12.20 -2.77
N PRO A 42 9.83 -10.97 -2.29
CA PRO A 42 8.95 -10.00 -2.92
C PRO A 42 9.48 -9.66 -4.30
N ARG A 43 8.65 -9.86 -5.28
CA ARG A 43 9.02 -9.48 -6.64
C ARG A 43 8.35 -8.15 -6.93
N GLU A 44 9.11 -7.11 -6.79
CA GLU A 44 8.56 -5.79 -7.01
C GLU A 44 7.90 -5.65 -8.37
N SER A 45 8.48 -6.33 -9.34
CA SER A 45 7.95 -6.26 -10.68
C SER A 45 6.55 -6.84 -10.80
N ASP A 46 6.16 -7.68 -9.85
CA ASP A 46 4.85 -8.31 -9.86
C ASP A 46 3.83 -7.51 -9.09
N THR A 47 4.25 -6.48 -8.40
CA THR A 47 3.37 -5.69 -7.57
C THR A 47 3.05 -4.38 -8.28
N LYS A 48 1.77 -4.10 -8.44
CA LYS A 48 1.32 -2.91 -9.13
C LYS A 48 0.45 -2.08 -8.22
N LEU A 49 0.76 -0.80 -8.13
CA LEU A 49 -0.07 0.12 -7.37
C LEU A 49 -1.30 0.46 -8.20
N ILE A 50 -2.46 0.14 -7.66
CA ILE A 50 -3.72 0.42 -8.36
C ILE A 50 -4.22 1.79 -8.02
N GLY A 51 -4.21 2.15 -6.75
CA GLY A 51 -4.71 3.46 -6.38
C GLY A 51 -4.53 3.76 -4.91
N THR A 52 -4.67 5.02 -4.58
CA THR A 52 -4.58 5.52 -3.21
C THR A 52 -5.78 6.40 -2.96
N GLU A 53 -6.47 6.14 -1.86
CA GLU A 53 -7.69 6.86 -1.55
C GLU A 53 -7.68 7.30 -0.10
N GLU A 54 -8.06 8.55 0.13
CA GLU A 54 -8.20 9.04 1.49
C GLU A 54 -9.48 8.48 2.08
N VAL A 55 -9.38 7.91 3.27
CA VAL A 55 -10.52 7.29 3.92
C VAL A 55 -10.95 8.13 5.10
N ASP A 56 -12.20 8.51 5.12
CA ASP A 56 -12.76 9.26 6.23
C ASP A 56 -13.15 8.30 7.35
N GLU A 57 -12.80 8.72 8.52
CA GLU A 57 -13.15 7.93 9.71
C GLU A 57 -14.48 8.31 10.24
#